data_cab9d9f9cf00e7e42992b38712b97ec9
#
_entry.id   cab9d9f9cf00e7e42992b38712b97ec9
#
_cell.length_a   1.000
_cell.length_b   1.000
_cell.length_c   1.000
_cell.angle_alpha   90.00
_cell.angle_beta   90.00
_cell.angle_gamma   90.00
#
_symmetry.space_group_name_H-M   'P 1'
#
loop_
_entity.id
_entity.type
_entity.pdbx_description
1 polymer ?
#
loop_
_entity_poly.entity_id
_entity_poly.type
_entity_poly.pdbx_seq_one_letter_code
_entity_poly.pdbx_strand_id
1 'polypeptide(L)'
;MKKHIVCFGDSNTHGYCADPNDTADRTDRFNEDERWTCLLQKTLGEEYLVLEEGLSGRTTVFSDPLHECMSGLDVIYSTLMSHEPVDLLIIMLGTNDTKERFNASPACIGIGMERLALKAE
;
A
#
# COMPACT_ATOMS: atom_id res chain seq x y z
N MET A 1 12.41 6.56 -20.69
CA MET A 1 11.16 6.57 -19.91
C MET A 1 11.48 6.78 -18.44
N LYS A 2 10.53 7.29 -17.68
CA LYS A 2 10.72 7.48 -16.23
C LYS A 2 10.88 6.14 -15.53
N LYS A 3 11.60 6.15 -14.41
CA LYS A 3 11.69 4.97 -13.55
C LYS A 3 10.43 4.87 -12.70
N HIS A 4 9.82 3.69 -12.68
CA HIS A 4 8.57 3.45 -11.99
C HIS A 4 8.81 2.94 -10.57
N ILE A 5 8.23 3.63 -9.60
CA ILE A 5 8.26 3.24 -8.19
C ILE A 5 6.81 2.98 -7.78
N VAL A 6 6.49 1.72 -7.47
CA VAL A 6 5.16 1.35 -7.01
C VAL A 6 5.14 1.33 -5.50
N CYS A 7 4.20 2.06 -4.89
CA CYS A 7 3.98 2.09 -3.45
C CYS A 7 2.73 1.26 -3.14
N PHE A 8 2.96 0.03 -2.70
CA PHE A 8 1.90 -0.94 -2.44
C PHE A 8 1.66 -1.02 -0.93
N GLY A 9 0.48 -0.60 -0.50
CA GLY A 9 0.19 -0.50 0.92
C GLY A 9 -1.30 -0.47 1.26
N ASP A 10 -1.58 -0.06 2.48
CA ASP A 10 -2.91 0.03 3.05
C ASP A 10 -3.40 1.48 3.17
N SER A 11 -4.19 1.79 4.20
CA SER A 11 -4.69 3.13 4.45
C SER A 11 -3.58 4.16 4.67
N ASN A 12 -2.44 3.75 5.23
CA ASN A 12 -1.31 4.66 5.42
C ASN A 12 -0.74 5.13 4.09
N THR A 13 -0.79 4.29 3.08
CA THR A 13 -0.34 4.64 1.72
C THR A 13 -1.46 5.35 0.95
N HIS A 14 -2.71 4.94 1.14
CA HIS A 14 -3.86 5.63 0.57
C HIS A 14 -3.96 7.07 1.07
N GLY A 15 -3.53 7.31 2.30
CA GLY A 15 -3.53 8.64 2.90
C GLY A 15 -4.67 8.87 3.88
N TYR A 16 -5.24 7.81 4.46
CA TYR A 16 -6.30 7.94 5.46
C TYR A 16 -5.82 8.73 6.67
N CYS A 17 -6.67 9.64 7.15
CA CYS A 17 -6.44 10.42 8.36
C CYS A 17 -7.67 10.32 9.25
N ALA A 18 -7.47 9.87 10.49
CA ALA A 18 -8.58 9.64 11.43
C ALA A 18 -9.25 10.93 11.87
N ASP A 19 -8.50 12.03 11.95
CA ASP A 19 -9.05 13.34 12.32
C ASP A 19 -9.03 14.25 11.08
N PRO A 20 -10.20 14.54 10.49
CA PRO A 20 -10.28 15.43 9.31
C PRO A 20 -9.70 16.83 9.54
N ASN A 21 -9.59 17.29 10.79
CA ASN A 21 -8.99 18.58 11.09
C ASN A 21 -7.48 18.62 10.85
N ASP A 22 -6.85 17.44 10.75
CA ASP A 22 -5.41 17.32 10.48
C ASP A 22 -5.10 17.35 8.97
N THR A 23 -6.11 17.36 8.12
CA THR A 23 -5.91 17.49 6.67
C THR A 23 -6.27 18.89 6.18
N ALA A 24 -5.61 19.34 5.12
CA ALA A 24 -5.85 20.66 4.55
C ALA A 24 -7.30 20.83 4.05
N ASP A 25 -7.87 19.76 3.49
CA ASP A 25 -9.22 19.78 2.91
C ASP A 25 -10.31 19.41 3.91
N ARG A 26 -9.95 19.14 5.16
CA ARG A 26 -10.86 18.69 6.22
C ARG A 26 -11.67 17.47 5.85
N THR A 27 -10.98 16.50 5.23
CA THR A 27 -11.53 15.20 4.86
C THR A 27 -10.76 14.10 5.58
N ASP A 28 -11.21 12.86 5.44
CA ASP A 28 -10.54 11.70 6.03
C ASP A 28 -9.38 11.18 5.18
N ARG A 29 -8.95 11.95 4.17
CA ARG A 29 -7.83 11.59 3.31
C ARG A 29 -6.93 12.78 3.06
N PHE A 30 -5.63 12.60 3.25
CA PHE A 30 -4.64 13.60 2.84
C PHE A 30 -4.68 13.81 1.32
N ASN A 31 -4.56 15.06 0.90
CA ASN A 31 -4.58 15.39 -0.53
C ASN A 31 -3.22 15.15 -1.21
N GLU A 32 -3.14 15.49 -2.49
CA GLU A 32 -1.95 15.29 -3.33
C GLU A 32 -0.74 16.13 -2.91
N ASP A 33 -0.90 17.10 -2.03
CA ASP A 33 0.20 17.89 -1.47
C ASP A 33 0.66 17.37 -0.10
N GLU A 34 -0.10 16.45 0.50
CA GLU A 34 0.14 15.98 1.86
C GLU A 34 0.52 14.50 1.94
N ARG A 35 0.02 13.65 1.04
CA ARG A 35 0.30 12.20 1.07
C ARG A 35 1.80 11.94 0.92
N TRP A 36 2.31 10.99 1.70
CA TRP A 36 3.75 10.70 1.65
C TRP A 36 4.23 10.26 0.26
N THR A 37 3.41 9.56 -0.49
CA THR A 37 3.71 9.14 -1.88
C THR A 37 3.88 10.34 -2.80
N CYS A 38 3.04 11.35 -2.63
CA CYS A 38 3.11 12.58 -3.41
C CYS A 38 4.31 13.44 -3.02
N LEU A 39 4.66 13.45 -1.72
CA LEU A 39 5.87 14.11 -1.25
C LEU A 39 7.11 13.43 -1.79
N LEU A 40 7.10 12.10 -1.86
CA LEU A 40 8.17 11.31 -2.46
C LEU A 40 8.34 11.68 -3.95
N GLN A 41 7.24 11.75 -4.69
CA GLN A 41 7.27 12.16 -6.10
C GLN A 41 7.90 13.55 -6.28
N LYS A 42 7.49 14.48 -5.45
CA LYS A 42 7.99 15.85 -5.50
C LYS A 42 9.50 15.91 -5.22
N THR A 43 9.95 15.12 -4.27
CA THR A 43 11.37 15.06 -3.88
C THR A 43 12.24 14.41 -4.97
N LEU A 44 11.74 13.35 -5.61
CA LEU A 44 12.50 12.60 -6.61
C LEU A 44 12.56 13.32 -7.96
N GLY A 45 11.56 14.12 -8.30
CA GLY A 45 11.54 14.88 -9.54
C GLY A 45 11.06 14.09 -10.76
N GLU A 46 11.30 14.66 -11.93
CA GLU A 46 10.67 14.22 -13.18
C GLU A 46 11.25 12.93 -13.79
N GLU A 47 12.37 12.45 -13.29
CA GLU A 47 12.98 11.21 -13.79
C GLU A 47 12.28 9.97 -13.24
N TYR A 48 11.43 10.15 -12.21
CA TYR A 48 10.73 9.08 -11.52
C TYR A 48 9.22 9.27 -11.62
N LEU A 49 8.51 8.16 -11.67
CA LEU A 49 7.06 8.13 -11.59
C LEU A 49 6.68 7.30 -10.39
N VAL A 50 6.12 7.93 -9.37
CA VAL A 50 5.63 7.27 -8.16
C VAL A 50 4.17 6.89 -8.39
N LEU A 51 3.88 5.60 -8.27
CA LEU A 51 2.55 5.03 -8.52
C LEU A 51 1.94 4.60 -7.19
N GLU A 52 0.80 5.17 -6.87
CA GLU A 52 0.11 4.94 -5.61
C GLU A 52 -0.82 3.73 -5.73
N GLU A 53 -0.55 2.70 -4.93
CA GLU A 53 -1.38 1.50 -4.83
C GLU A 53 -1.71 1.24 -3.36
N GLY A 54 -2.32 2.22 -2.71
CA GLY A 54 -2.80 2.12 -1.34
C GLY A 54 -4.29 1.81 -1.29
N LEU A 55 -4.66 0.80 -0.52
CA LEU A 55 -6.05 0.42 -0.32
C LEU A 55 -6.32 0.26 1.18
N SER A 56 -7.25 1.05 1.71
CA SER A 56 -7.62 0.94 3.13
C SER A 56 -8.12 -0.47 3.44
N GLY A 57 -7.54 -1.08 4.47
CA GLY A 57 -7.90 -2.44 4.89
C GLY A 57 -7.04 -3.54 4.29
N ARG A 58 -6.14 -3.23 3.36
CA ARG A 58 -5.31 -4.27 2.72
C ARG A 58 -4.43 -4.98 3.74
N THR A 59 -4.39 -6.31 3.62
CA THR A 59 -3.51 -7.18 4.39
C THR A 59 -2.35 -7.67 3.55
N THR A 60 -1.41 -8.37 4.16
CA THR A 60 -0.34 -9.04 3.41
C THR A 60 -0.90 -10.20 2.58
N VAL A 61 -1.47 -11.21 3.23
CA VAL A 61 -1.93 -12.44 2.56
C VAL A 61 -3.30 -12.93 3.06
N PHE A 62 -3.95 -12.22 3.97
CA PHE A 62 -5.19 -12.68 4.59
C PHE A 62 -6.41 -12.17 3.84
N SER A 63 -7.29 -13.08 3.43
CA SER A 63 -8.58 -12.72 2.89
C SER A 63 -9.48 -12.22 4.00
N ASP A 64 -10.15 -11.10 3.78
CA ASP A 64 -11.04 -10.49 4.76
C ASP A 64 -12.46 -10.96 4.52
N PRO A 65 -13.12 -11.59 5.49
CA PRO A 65 -14.49 -12.05 5.31
C PRO A 65 -15.50 -10.90 5.23
N LEU A 66 -15.11 -9.68 5.60
CA LEU A 66 -16.00 -8.52 5.62
C LEU A 66 -15.82 -7.60 4.42
N HIS A 67 -14.71 -7.72 3.68
CA HIS A 67 -14.39 -6.85 2.55
C HIS A 67 -13.73 -7.63 1.42
N GLU A 68 -14.00 -7.23 0.20
CA GLU A 68 -13.49 -7.90 -0.99
C GLU A 68 -12.05 -7.48 -1.32
N CYS A 69 -11.27 -8.41 -1.82
CA CYS A 69 -9.95 -8.18 -2.43
C CYS A 69 -8.92 -7.51 -1.51
N MET A 70 -8.98 -7.79 -0.22
CA MET A 70 -8.07 -7.18 0.75
C MET A 70 -6.72 -7.88 0.87
N SER A 71 -6.59 -9.13 0.40
CA SER A 71 -5.30 -9.83 0.42
C SER A 71 -4.36 -9.25 -0.63
N GLY A 72 -3.24 -8.70 -0.17
CA GLY A 72 -2.21 -8.20 -1.08
C GLY A 72 -1.68 -9.28 -2.01
N LEU A 73 -1.54 -10.49 -1.51
CA LEU A 73 -1.05 -11.64 -2.31
C LEU A 73 -1.92 -11.91 -3.54
N ASP A 74 -3.23 -11.71 -3.42
CA ASP A 74 -4.17 -12.00 -4.50
C ASP A 74 -4.12 -10.98 -5.63
N VAL A 75 -3.67 -9.77 -5.36
CA VAL A 75 -3.73 -8.66 -6.33
C VAL A 75 -2.37 -8.13 -6.77
N ILE A 76 -1.28 -8.50 -6.09
CA ILE A 76 0.03 -7.92 -6.37
C ILE A 76 0.50 -8.20 -7.78
N TYR A 77 0.25 -9.38 -8.31
CA TYR A 77 0.65 -9.73 -9.66
C TYR A 77 0.03 -8.78 -10.69
N SER A 78 -1.29 -8.67 -10.70
CA SER A 78 -1.98 -7.81 -11.66
C SER A 78 -1.65 -6.34 -11.45
N THR A 79 -1.46 -5.92 -10.20
CA THR A 79 -1.08 -4.56 -9.88
C THR A 79 0.29 -4.21 -10.49
N LEU A 80 1.28 -5.06 -10.28
CA LEU A 80 2.63 -4.81 -10.82
C LEU A 80 2.66 -4.89 -12.34
N MET A 81 1.95 -5.86 -12.91
CA MET A 81 1.89 -6.00 -14.38
C MET A 81 1.27 -4.79 -15.05
N SER A 82 0.29 -4.15 -14.41
CA SER A 82 -0.34 -2.95 -14.97
C SER A 82 0.57 -1.71 -14.93
N HIS A 83 1.66 -1.76 -14.18
CA HIS A 83 2.60 -0.65 -14.05
C HIS A 83 4.01 -0.95 -14.61
N GLU A 84 4.17 -2.07 -15.26
CA GLU A 84 5.50 -2.44 -15.76
C GLU A 84 6.03 -1.48 -16.84
N PRO A 85 7.34 -1.26 -16.89
CA PRO A 85 8.34 -1.89 -16.03
C PRO A 85 8.38 -1.26 -14.64
N VAL A 86 8.49 -2.10 -13.61
CA VAL A 86 8.63 -1.63 -12.23
C VAL A 86 10.10 -1.68 -11.82
N ASP A 87 10.66 -0.53 -11.50
CA ASP A 87 12.06 -0.42 -11.11
C ASP A 87 12.25 -0.60 -9.60
N LEU A 88 11.27 -0.18 -8.82
CA LEU A 88 11.29 -0.33 -7.37
C LEU A 88 9.87 -0.56 -6.84
N LEU A 89 9.72 -1.53 -5.96
CA LEU A 89 8.49 -1.78 -5.23
C LEU A 89 8.70 -1.48 -3.76
N ILE A 90 7.87 -0.62 -3.20
CA ILE A 90 7.83 -0.34 -1.76
C ILE A 90 6.56 -0.97 -1.21
N ILE A 91 6.70 -1.89 -0.26
CA ILE A 91 5.56 -2.54 0.40
C ILE A 91 5.47 -2.02 1.84
N MET A 92 4.32 -1.46 2.19
CA MET A 92 4.03 -1.01 3.54
C MET A 92 2.70 -1.61 3.98
N LEU A 93 2.76 -2.78 4.59
CA LEU A 93 1.61 -3.57 5.03
C LEU A 93 1.88 -4.23 6.38
N GLY A 94 0.83 -4.76 7.00
CA GLY A 94 0.93 -5.50 8.25
C GLY A 94 -0.02 -4.98 9.33
N THR A 95 -0.38 -3.70 9.28
CA THR A 95 -1.27 -3.10 10.28
C THR A 95 -2.62 -3.81 10.32
N ASN A 96 -3.23 -4.04 9.16
CA ASN A 96 -4.54 -4.68 9.09
C ASN A 96 -4.50 -6.17 9.42
N ASP A 97 -3.34 -6.80 9.27
CA ASP A 97 -3.12 -8.20 9.65
C ASP A 97 -3.31 -8.42 11.16
N THR A 98 -3.17 -7.37 11.94
CA THR A 98 -3.33 -7.42 13.40
C THR A 98 -4.78 -7.43 13.86
N LYS A 99 -5.73 -7.25 12.95
CA LYS A 99 -7.14 -7.27 13.29
C LYS A 99 -7.54 -8.60 13.90
N GLU A 100 -8.38 -8.53 14.93
CA GLU A 100 -8.78 -9.68 15.71
C GLU A 100 -9.38 -10.81 14.87
N ARG A 101 -10.14 -10.46 13.83
CA ARG A 101 -10.80 -11.44 12.97
C ARG A 101 -9.84 -12.33 12.17
N PHE A 102 -8.58 -11.93 12.05
CA PHE A 102 -7.57 -12.76 11.37
C PHE A 102 -6.85 -13.70 12.32
N ASN A 103 -6.88 -13.38 13.62
CA ASN A 103 -6.25 -14.19 14.66
C ASN A 103 -4.82 -14.62 14.30
N ALA A 104 -4.05 -13.70 13.73
CA ALA A 104 -2.71 -13.98 13.24
C ALA A 104 -1.67 -13.61 14.29
N SER A 105 -0.69 -14.49 14.49
CA SER A 105 0.47 -14.17 15.33
C SER A 105 1.43 -13.24 14.60
N PRO A 106 2.30 -12.51 15.32
CA PRO A 106 3.35 -11.72 14.67
C PRO A 106 4.20 -12.54 13.70
N ALA A 107 4.50 -13.79 14.05
CA ALA A 107 5.27 -14.68 13.17
C ALA A 107 4.53 -14.98 11.87
N CYS A 108 3.22 -15.21 11.93
CA CYS A 108 2.40 -15.45 10.73
C CYS A 108 2.32 -14.22 9.85
N ILE A 109 2.26 -13.04 10.44
CA ILE A 109 2.25 -11.77 9.69
C ILE A 109 3.58 -11.60 8.96
N GLY A 110 4.70 -11.87 9.63
CA GLY A 110 6.03 -11.82 9.02
C GLY A 110 6.19 -12.80 7.86
N ILE A 111 5.71 -14.03 8.02
CA ILE A 111 5.71 -15.03 6.95
C ILE A 111 4.83 -14.58 5.78
N GLY A 112 3.69 -13.97 6.07
CA GLY A 112 2.82 -13.39 5.05
C GLY A 112 3.52 -12.31 4.23
N MET A 113 4.24 -11.43 4.87
CA MET A 113 5.03 -10.39 4.19
C MET A 113 6.12 -11.03 3.32
N GLU A 114 6.79 -12.05 3.81
CA GLU A 114 7.80 -12.77 3.05
C GLU A 114 7.21 -13.41 1.79
N ARG A 115 6.06 -14.07 1.92
CA ARG A 115 5.36 -14.65 0.77
C ARG A 115 4.97 -13.60 -0.26
N LEU A 116 4.50 -12.46 0.21
CA LEU A 116 4.12 -11.35 -0.67
C LEU A 116 5.32 -10.82 -1.44
N ALA A 117 6.44 -10.61 -0.75
CA ALA A 117 7.68 -10.13 -1.37
C ALA A 117 8.20 -11.12 -2.40
N LEU A 118 8.16 -12.43 -2.10
CA LEU A 118 8.60 -13.47 -3.03
C LEU A 118 7.72 -13.51 -4.28
N LYS A 119 6.42 -13.35 -4.12
CA LYS A 119 5.51 -13.34 -5.28
C LYS A 119 5.75 -12.12 -6.18
N ALA A 120 6.20 -11.01 -5.60
CA ALA A 120 6.47 -9.78 -6.35
C ALA A 120 7.75 -9.87 -7.22
N GLU A 121 8.62 -10.80 -6.93
CA GLU A 121 9.80 -11.05 -7.75
C GLU A 121 9.38 -11.70 -9.09
#